data_55b80e6c4f6220b61f60f7122d161765
#
_entry.id   55b80e6c4f6220b61f60f7122d161765
#
_cell.length_a   1.000
_cell.length_b   1.000
_cell.length_c   1.000
_cell.angle_alpha   90.00
_cell.angle_beta   90.00
_cell.angle_gamma   90.00
#
_symmetry.space_group_name_H-M   'P 1'
#
loop_
_entity.id
_entity.type
_entity.pdbx_description
1 polymer ?
#
loop_
_entity_poly.entity_id
_entity_poly.type
_entity_poly.pdbx_seq_one_letter_code
_entity_poly.pdbx_strand_id
1 'polypeptide(L)'
;MKFSIYRYNPDVDKKPYMQDYDIELAEEDNMLLDALMRLKEQDDSLTMRKSCREGVCGSDSMNINGKNGLACITKIADLEQPIVLRPMPGLPVIRDLVVDMTQFFDAYNSVKPYLINNDPLPETERLQSPVDRAKLDGMYECILCGACTTSCPSFWWNPDKFVGPAGLMQANRFIMDSRDQATEERLENLEDPYRLYRCHNIMNCVEVCPKKLNPNAAIANIKDLKIERAKADTVNKPAKKIFGITVG
;
A
#
# COMPACT_ATOMS: atom_id res chain seq x y z
N MET A 1 -6.14 -29.73 9.87
CA MET A 1 -5.19 -28.79 9.20
C MET A 1 -4.47 -27.99 10.26
N LYS A 2 -3.14 -27.84 10.13
CA LYS A 2 -2.30 -27.24 11.18
C LYS A 2 -2.00 -25.77 10.92
N PHE A 3 -2.20 -24.95 11.93
CA PHE A 3 -1.92 -23.52 11.94
C PHE A 3 -0.95 -23.16 13.07
N SER A 4 -0.12 -22.13 12.86
CA SER A 4 0.65 -21.46 13.91
C SER A 4 0.34 -19.96 13.80
N ILE A 5 -0.37 -19.41 14.77
CA ILE A 5 -0.95 -18.07 14.70
C ILE A 5 -0.31 -17.17 15.76
N TYR A 6 0.10 -15.98 15.35
CA TYR A 6 0.56 -14.95 16.26
C TYR A 6 -0.59 -14.50 17.17
N ARG A 7 -0.34 -14.55 18.48
CA ARG A 7 -1.28 -14.15 19.53
C ARG A 7 -0.66 -13.04 20.37
N TYR A 8 -1.44 -12.05 20.66
CA TYR A 8 -1.12 -10.98 21.58
C TYR A 8 -2.37 -10.26 22.04
N ASN A 9 -2.61 -10.23 23.34
CA ASN A 9 -3.64 -9.41 23.98
C ASN A 9 -2.94 -8.45 24.95
N PRO A 10 -2.92 -7.12 24.68
CA PRO A 10 -2.20 -6.15 25.51
C PRO A 10 -2.71 -6.07 26.96
N ASP A 11 -3.95 -6.54 27.22
CA ASP A 11 -4.53 -6.48 28.57
C ASP A 11 -4.00 -7.58 29.50
N VAL A 12 -3.47 -8.68 28.93
CA VAL A 12 -3.07 -9.85 29.71
C VAL A 12 -1.68 -10.39 29.37
N ASP A 13 -1.20 -10.19 28.14
CA ASP A 13 0.06 -10.76 27.66
C ASP A 13 1.23 -9.79 27.86
N LYS A 14 2.29 -10.26 28.50
CA LYS A 14 3.55 -9.48 28.62
C LYS A 14 4.33 -9.38 27.31
N LYS A 15 4.16 -10.37 26.43
CA LYS A 15 4.82 -10.45 25.10
C LYS A 15 3.99 -11.32 24.16
N PRO A 16 4.10 -11.10 22.85
CA PRO A 16 3.44 -11.96 21.88
C PRO A 16 4.03 -13.37 21.88
N TYR A 17 3.22 -14.34 21.40
CA TYR A 17 3.60 -15.75 21.25
C TYR A 17 2.95 -16.34 20.00
N MET A 18 3.40 -17.53 19.60
CA MET A 18 2.75 -18.30 18.54
C MET A 18 1.91 -19.38 19.21
N GLN A 19 0.65 -19.51 18.78
CA GLN A 19 -0.27 -20.56 19.23
C GLN A 19 -0.56 -21.51 18.09
N ASP A 20 -0.40 -22.80 18.36
CA ASP A 20 -0.68 -23.83 17.37
C ASP A 20 -2.13 -24.29 17.50
N TYR A 21 -2.76 -24.54 16.35
CA TYR A 21 -4.11 -25.05 16.24
C TYR A 21 -4.14 -26.23 15.26
N ASP A 22 -5.03 -27.17 15.52
CA ASP A 22 -5.38 -28.24 14.58
C ASP A 22 -6.88 -28.24 14.39
N ILE A 23 -7.34 -28.06 13.14
CA ILE A 23 -8.76 -27.98 12.81
C ILE A 23 -9.11 -28.91 11.68
N GLU A 24 -10.35 -29.39 11.73
CA GLU A 24 -10.99 -30.08 10.62
C GLU A 24 -11.72 -29.06 9.74
N LEU A 25 -11.47 -29.12 8.43
CA LEU A 25 -12.16 -28.31 7.44
C LEU A 25 -13.39 -29.05 6.91
N ALA A 26 -14.44 -28.31 6.60
CA ALA A 26 -15.54 -28.80 5.84
C ALA A 26 -15.20 -28.83 4.33
N GLU A 27 -16.00 -29.57 3.54
CA GLU A 27 -15.79 -29.72 2.11
C GLU A 27 -15.92 -28.37 1.35
N GLU A 28 -16.72 -27.47 1.87
CA GLU A 28 -16.94 -26.11 1.34
C GLU A 28 -15.84 -25.10 1.70
N ASP A 29 -14.97 -25.40 2.68
CA ASP A 29 -13.92 -24.49 3.14
C ASP A 29 -12.76 -24.45 2.14
N ASN A 30 -12.71 -23.43 1.30
CA ASN A 30 -11.72 -23.32 0.24
C ASN A 30 -10.70 -22.20 0.47
N MET A 31 -11.11 -21.11 1.13
CA MET A 31 -10.27 -19.95 1.37
C MET A 31 -9.74 -19.93 2.80
N LEU A 32 -8.58 -19.34 2.98
CA LEU A 32 -7.96 -19.20 4.30
C LEU A 32 -8.91 -18.52 5.31
N LEU A 33 -9.75 -17.59 4.86
CA LEU A 33 -10.73 -16.93 5.72
C LEU A 33 -11.79 -17.91 6.23
N ASP A 34 -12.18 -18.94 5.46
CA ASP A 34 -13.15 -19.95 5.90
C ASP A 34 -12.55 -20.74 7.07
N ALA A 35 -11.30 -21.19 6.95
CA ALA A 35 -10.57 -21.84 8.04
C ALA A 35 -10.43 -20.96 9.29
N LEU A 36 -10.14 -19.66 9.11
CA LEU A 36 -10.06 -18.69 10.21
C LEU A 36 -11.43 -18.50 10.90
N MET A 37 -12.51 -18.59 10.18
CA MET A 37 -13.85 -18.54 10.78
C MET A 37 -14.12 -19.75 11.65
N ARG A 38 -13.73 -20.95 11.22
CA ARG A 38 -13.83 -22.16 12.04
C ARG A 38 -12.91 -22.13 13.26
N LEU A 39 -11.69 -21.60 13.09
CA LEU A 39 -10.80 -21.35 14.24
C LEU A 39 -11.44 -20.43 15.28
N LYS A 40 -12.14 -19.39 14.81
CA LYS A 40 -12.82 -18.46 15.71
C LYS A 40 -14.04 -19.08 16.40
N GLU A 41 -14.65 -20.13 15.86
CA GLU A 41 -15.67 -20.92 16.53
C GLU A 41 -15.10 -21.79 17.67
N GLN A 42 -13.84 -22.25 17.53
CA GLN A 42 -13.13 -23.01 18.57
C GLN A 42 -12.50 -22.08 19.63
N ASP A 43 -11.98 -20.92 19.21
CA ASP A 43 -11.34 -19.93 20.07
C ASP A 43 -11.87 -18.53 19.72
N ASP A 44 -12.88 -18.09 20.41
CA ASP A 44 -13.55 -16.79 20.23
C ASP A 44 -12.64 -15.61 20.58
N SER A 45 -11.55 -15.85 21.33
CA SER A 45 -10.56 -14.85 21.70
C SER A 45 -9.67 -14.41 20.52
N LEU A 46 -9.55 -15.23 19.45
CA LEU A 46 -8.77 -14.89 18.26
C LEU A 46 -9.33 -13.66 17.56
N THR A 47 -8.48 -12.62 17.44
CA THR A 47 -8.89 -11.33 16.87
C THR A 47 -8.34 -11.13 15.46
N MET A 48 -9.24 -10.87 14.51
CA MET A 48 -8.95 -10.56 13.12
C MET A 48 -10.00 -9.62 12.53
N ARG A 49 -9.64 -8.92 11.45
CA ARG A 49 -10.60 -8.12 10.67
C ARG A 49 -11.14 -8.92 9.49
N LYS A 50 -12.42 -8.72 9.19
CA LYS A 50 -13.09 -9.26 7.99
C LYS A 50 -14.28 -8.38 7.62
N SER A 51 -14.65 -8.35 6.35
CA SER A 51 -15.83 -7.62 5.87
C SER A 51 -16.39 -8.25 4.60
N CYS A 52 -15.98 -7.83 3.39
CA CYS A 52 -16.60 -8.24 2.12
C CYS A 52 -16.43 -9.73 1.77
N ARG A 53 -15.34 -10.37 2.17
CA ARG A 53 -14.96 -11.77 1.89
C ARG A 53 -14.65 -12.08 0.41
N GLU A 54 -14.47 -11.06 -0.43
CA GLU A 54 -14.31 -11.18 -1.90
C GLU A 54 -13.14 -10.36 -2.45
N GLY A 55 -12.16 -9.99 -1.60
CA GLY A 55 -10.94 -9.28 -2.04
C GLY A 55 -11.15 -7.83 -2.45
N VAL A 56 -12.17 -7.14 -1.95
CA VAL A 56 -12.49 -5.73 -2.29
C VAL A 56 -12.20 -4.78 -1.13
N CYS A 57 -12.52 -5.14 0.12
CA CYS A 57 -12.36 -4.23 1.26
C CYS A 57 -10.94 -4.16 1.84
N GLY A 58 -10.11 -5.18 1.61
CA GLY A 58 -8.74 -5.26 2.13
C GLY A 58 -8.59 -5.45 3.63
N SER A 59 -9.70 -5.63 4.38
CA SER A 59 -9.69 -5.64 5.85
C SER A 59 -8.99 -6.86 6.46
N ASP A 60 -8.99 -7.99 5.79
CA ASP A 60 -8.41 -9.27 6.18
C ASP A 60 -6.95 -9.45 5.72
N SER A 61 -6.27 -8.32 5.48
CA SER A 61 -4.86 -8.33 5.11
C SER A 61 -3.99 -8.76 6.29
N MET A 62 -3.12 -9.75 6.05
CA MET A 62 -2.20 -10.29 7.04
C MET A 62 -0.97 -10.91 6.38
N ASN A 63 0.00 -11.32 7.18
CA ASN A 63 1.15 -12.08 6.70
C ASN A 63 0.85 -13.58 6.77
N ILE A 64 0.90 -14.25 5.62
CA ILE A 64 0.56 -15.66 5.41
C ILE A 64 1.83 -16.38 4.95
N ASN A 65 2.36 -17.30 5.73
CA ASN A 65 3.60 -18.02 5.42
C ASN A 65 4.76 -17.09 4.97
N GLY A 66 4.89 -15.92 5.63
CA GLY A 66 5.94 -14.94 5.32
C GLY A 66 5.59 -13.93 4.21
N LYS A 67 4.47 -14.09 3.48
CA LYS A 67 4.03 -13.19 2.42
C LYS A 67 2.74 -12.47 2.81
N ASN A 68 2.66 -11.16 2.55
CA ASN A 68 1.44 -10.41 2.81
C ASN A 68 0.36 -10.74 1.76
N GLY A 69 -0.87 -10.90 2.21
CA GLY A 69 -1.99 -11.25 1.36
C GLY A 69 -3.34 -11.02 2.04
N LEU A 70 -4.43 -11.34 1.34
CA LEU A 70 -5.79 -11.31 1.88
C LEU A 70 -6.27 -12.74 2.16
N ALA A 71 -6.76 -12.99 3.36
CA ALA A 71 -7.23 -14.32 3.75
C ALA A 71 -8.43 -14.78 2.90
N CYS A 72 -9.32 -13.88 2.49
CA CYS A 72 -10.53 -14.20 1.76
C CYS A 72 -10.34 -14.65 0.30
N ILE A 73 -9.16 -14.41 -0.28
CA ILE A 73 -8.84 -14.83 -1.67
C ILE A 73 -7.59 -15.71 -1.75
N THR A 74 -7.04 -16.11 -0.61
CA THR A 74 -5.92 -17.05 -0.55
C THR A 74 -6.49 -18.46 -0.40
N LYS A 75 -6.25 -19.32 -1.39
CA LYS A 75 -6.70 -20.71 -1.35
C LYS A 75 -5.89 -21.51 -0.34
N ILE A 76 -6.57 -22.28 0.49
CA ILE A 76 -5.94 -23.15 1.48
C ILE A 76 -5.05 -24.20 0.81
N ALA A 77 -5.49 -24.74 -0.34
CA ALA A 77 -4.77 -25.76 -1.09
C ALA A 77 -3.38 -25.30 -1.61
N ASP A 78 -3.17 -23.99 -1.72
CA ASP A 78 -1.89 -23.42 -2.19
C ASP A 78 -0.92 -23.14 -1.02
N LEU A 79 -1.30 -23.46 0.23
CA LEU A 79 -0.51 -23.15 1.41
C LEU A 79 0.20 -24.36 1.99
N GLU A 80 1.49 -24.19 2.28
CA GLU A 80 2.27 -25.19 3.03
C GLU A 80 1.90 -25.19 4.52
N GLN A 81 1.86 -26.37 5.11
CA GLN A 81 1.55 -26.55 6.55
C GLN A 81 2.84 -26.76 7.38
N PRO A 82 2.87 -26.29 8.62
CA PRO A 82 1.81 -25.52 9.29
C PRO A 82 1.63 -24.14 8.65
N ILE A 83 0.38 -23.69 8.50
CA ILE A 83 0.08 -22.34 8.00
C ILE A 83 0.43 -21.34 9.08
N VAL A 84 1.42 -20.50 8.82
CA VAL A 84 1.90 -19.51 9.76
C VAL A 84 1.25 -18.16 9.46
N LEU A 85 0.47 -17.65 10.43
CA LEU A 85 -0.22 -16.36 10.32
C LEU A 85 0.34 -15.35 11.31
N ARG A 86 0.64 -14.15 10.79
CA ARG A 86 1.14 -13.03 11.58
C ARG A 86 0.42 -11.74 11.18
N PRO A 87 0.38 -10.71 12.05
CA PRO A 87 -0.07 -9.39 11.64
C PRO A 87 0.83 -8.83 10.53
N MET A 88 0.33 -7.85 9.78
CA MET A 88 1.14 -7.13 8.79
C MET A 88 2.36 -6.50 9.45
N PRO A 89 3.59 -6.69 8.92
CA PRO A 89 4.81 -6.19 9.54
C PRO A 89 4.93 -4.66 9.43
N GLY A 90 5.65 -4.06 10.36
CA GLY A 90 5.97 -2.63 10.35
C GLY A 90 4.86 -1.71 10.85
N LEU A 91 3.72 -2.25 11.28
CA LEU A 91 2.65 -1.51 11.96
C LEU A 91 2.47 -2.00 13.39
N PRO A 92 2.06 -1.12 14.34
CA PRO A 92 1.79 -1.52 15.71
C PRO A 92 0.66 -2.56 15.78
N VAL A 93 0.84 -3.59 16.58
CA VAL A 93 -0.21 -4.60 16.81
C VAL A 93 -1.16 -4.11 17.89
N ILE A 94 -2.44 -4.07 17.55
CA ILE A 94 -3.52 -3.81 18.53
C ILE A 94 -3.81 -5.09 19.29
N ARG A 95 -4.12 -6.18 18.58
CA ARG A 95 -4.39 -7.49 19.17
C ARG A 95 -4.29 -8.57 18.09
N ASP A 96 -3.62 -9.67 18.37
CA ASP A 96 -3.43 -10.82 17.47
C ASP A 96 -3.04 -10.42 16.04
N LEU A 97 -3.93 -10.62 15.06
CA LEU A 97 -3.72 -10.28 13.65
C LEU A 97 -4.14 -8.85 13.28
N VAL A 98 -4.62 -8.07 14.24
CA VAL A 98 -5.11 -6.71 14.03
C VAL A 98 -4.01 -5.70 14.31
N VAL A 99 -3.72 -4.86 13.31
CA VAL A 99 -2.73 -3.78 13.39
C VAL A 99 -3.39 -2.40 13.38
N ASP A 100 -2.70 -1.41 13.94
CA ASP A 100 -3.08 0.00 13.83
C ASP A 100 -2.66 0.54 12.45
N MET A 101 -3.64 0.99 11.67
CA MET A 101 -3.45 1.52 10.33
C MET A 101 -3.30 3.06 10.30
N THR A 102 -3.28 3.72 11.44
CA THR A 102 -3.23 5.20 11.52
C THR A 102 -2.07 5.76 10.69
N GLN A 103 -0.86 5.27 10.92
CA GLN A 103 0.32 5.72 10.20
C GLN A 103 0.23 5.48 8.67
N PHE A 104 -0.36 4.37 8.26
CA PHE A 104 -0.59 4.09 6.84
C PHE A 104 -1.53 5.14 6.21
N PHE A 105 -2.63 5.47 6.90
CA PHE A 105 -3.59 6.46 6.41
C PHE A 105 -3.06 7.89 6.52
N ASP A 106 -2.24 8.21 7.49
CA ASP A 106 -1.57 9.52 7.58
C ASP A 106 -0.63 9.73 6.38
N ALA A 107 0.17 8.70 6.04
CA ALA A 107 1.02 8.73 4.85
C ALA A 107 0.19 8.86 3.55
N TYR A 108 -0.92 8.14 3.44
CA TYR A 108 -1.88 8.24 2.34
C TYR A 108 -2.49 9.64 2.25
N ASN A 109 -3.01 10.19 3.34
CA ASN A 109 -3.63 11.51 3.37
C ASN A 109 -2.63 12.64 3.07
N SER A 110 -1.35 12.45 3.43
CA SER A 110 -0.30 13.44 3.20
C SER A 110 -0.03 13.76 1.73
N VAL A 111 -0.47 12.90 0.80
CA VAL A 111 -0.35 13.12 -0.65
C VAL A 111 -1.62 13.71 -1.27
N LYS A 112 -2.59 14.11 -0.45
CA LYS A 112 -3.88 14.70 -0.89
C LYS A 112 -4.56 13.83 -1.95
N PRO A 113 -5.01 12.60 -1.61
CA PRO A 113 -5.50 11.61 -2.57
C PRO A 113 -6.94 11.91 -3.01
N TYR A 114 -7.18 13.09 -3.53
CA TYR A 114 -8.45 13.58 -4.07
C TYR A 114 -8.20 14.58 -5.20
N LEU A 115 -9.17 14.74 -6.10
CA LEU A 115 -9.07 15.66 -7.23
C LEU A 115 -9.03 17.11 -6.74
N ILE A 116 -8.03 17.86 -7.19
CA ILE A 116 -7.90 19.31 -6.96
C ILE A 116 -8.10 20.01 -8.29
N ASN A 117 -9.17 20.77 -8.40
CA ASN A 117 -9.49 21.58 -9.58
C ASN A 117 -10.22 22.84 -9.13
N ASN A 118 -9.65 24.00 -9.45
CA ASN A 118 -10.14 25.32 -9.02
C ASN A 118 -11.02 26.01 -10.08
N ASP A 119 -11.23 25.39 -11.25
CA ASP A 119 -12.13 25.94 -12.27
C ASP A 119 -13.58 25.90 -11.78
N PRO A 120 -14.44 26.83 -12.26
CA PRO A 120 -15.86 26.78 -11.97
C PRO A 120 -16.46 25.40 -12.25
N LEU A 121 -17.42 25.00 -11.45
CA LEU A 121 -18.13 23.74 -11.67
C LEU A 121 -18.85 23.80 -13.02
N PRO A 122 -18.63 22.80 -13.91
CA PRO A 122 -19.39 22.70 -15.15
C PRO A 122 -20.86 22.33 -14.85
N GLU A 123 -21.75 22.52 -15.81
CA GLU A 123 -23.17 22.11 -15.68
C GLU A 123 -23.35 20.61 -15.50
N THR A 124 -22.41 19.83 -16.05
CA THR A 124 -22.36 18.35 -15.93
C THR A 124 -21.10 17.91 -15.23
N GLU A 125 -20.53 16.77 -15.60
CA GLU A 125 -19.24 16.29 -15.07
C GLU A 125 -18.05 16.94 -15.78
N ARG A 126 -16.87 16.91 -15.12
CA ARG A 126 -15.59 17.25 -15.76
C ARG A 126 -15.19 16.13 -16.72
N LEU A 127 -15.26 16.42 -18.00
CA LEU A 127 -14.99 15.47 -19.07
C LEU A 127 -13.51 15.05 -19.07
N GLN A 128 -13.29 13.79 -19.43
CA GLN A 128 -11.95 13.20 -19.61
C GLN A 128 -11.95 12.36 -20.90
N SER A 129 -10.91 12.48 -21.71
CA SER A 129 -10.77 11.64 -22.90
C SER A 129 -10.55 10.17 -22.53
N PRO A 130 -10.95 9.18 -23.35
CA PRO A 130 -10.64 7.78 -23.12
C PRO A 130 -9.13 7.53 -22.98
N VAL A 131 -8.30 8.25 -23.72
CA VAL A 131 -6.84 8.15 -23.66
C VAL A 131 -6.30 8.63 -22.29
N ASP A 132 -6.81 9.76 -21.78
CA ASP A 132 -6.42 10.27 -20.47
C ASP A 132 -6.96 9.38 -19.35
N ARG A 133 -8.17 8.86 -19.51
CA ARG A 133 -8.77 7.91 -18.55
C ARG A 133 -7.92 6.63 -18.44
N ALA A 134 -7.41 6.10 -19.56
CA ALA A 134 -6.58 4.91 -19.58
C ALA A 134 -5.25 5.08 -18.81
N LYS A 135 -4.75 6.31 -18.65
CA LYS A 135 -3.55 6.59 -17.83
C LYS A 135 -3.74 6.29 -16.35
N LEU A 136 -4.98 6.19 -15.89
CA LEU A 136 -5.32 5.91 -14.49
C LEU A 136 -5.48 4.42 -14.19
N ASP A 137 -5.52 3.58 -15.22
CA ASP A 137 -5.65 2.13 -15.08
C ASP A 137 -4.44 1.55 -14.33
N GLY A 138 -4.71 0.61 -13.44
CA GLY A 138 -3.70 0.04 -12.55
C GLY A 138 -3.40 0.89 -11.31
N MET A 139 -4.08 2.01 -11.10
CA MET A 139 -3.91 2.87 -9.91
C MET A 139 -5.21 3.07 -9.12
N TYR A 140 -6.32 3.35 -9.80
CA TYR A 140 -7.61 3.60 -9.12
C TYR A 140 -8.23 2.33 -8.51
N GLU A 141 -7.84 1.15 -8.97
CA GLU A 141 -8.30 -0.14 -8.45
C GLU A 141 -7.68 -0.51 -7.09
N CYS A 142 -6.77 0.32 -6.58
CA CYS A 142 -6.16 0.11 -5.28
C CYS A 142 -7.21 0.11 -4.16
N ILE A 143 -7.26 -0.97 -3.40
CA ILE A 143 -8.20 -1.18 -2.27
C ILE A 143 -7.63 -0.73 -0.92
N LEU A 144 -6.47 -0.09 -0.88
CA LEU A 144 -5.81 0.41 0.33
C LEU A 144 -5.61 -0.65 1.43
N CYS A 145 -5.39 -1.90 1.06
CA CYS A 145 -5.23 -3.01 2.02
C CYS A 145 -3.92 -2.97 2.82
N GLY A 146 -2.95 -2.14 2.43
CA GLY A 146 -1.67 -1.97 3.13
C GLY A 146 -0.62 -3.06 2.84
N ALA A 147 -0.95 -4.16 2.17
CA ALA A 147 -0.04 -5.29 1.95
C ALA A 147 1.29 -4.87 1.29
N CYS A 148 1.26 -4.00 0.28
CA CYS A 148 2.44 -3.51 -0.42
C CYS A 148 3.32 -2.61 0.46
N THR A 149 2.73 -1.72 1.23
CA THR A 149 3.46 -0.80 2.12
C THR A 149 4.13 -1.56 3.26
N THR A 150 3.40 -2.46 3.89
CA THR A 150 3.89 -3.26 5.01
C THR A 150 4.87 -4.37 4.61
N SER A 151 4.99 -4.70 3.32
CA SER A 151 6.03 -5.60 2.80
C SER A 151 7.32 -4.88 2.37
N CYS A 152 7.33 -3.55 2.41
CA CYS A 152 8.45 -2.76 1.93
C CYS A 152 9.51 -2.53 3.02
N PRO A 153 10.77 -2.99 2.86
CA PRO A 153 11.83 -2.73 3.84
C PRO A 153 12.07 -1.25 4.09
N SER A 154 11.94 -0.39 3.08
CA SER A 154 12.08 1.07 3.25
C SER A 154 11.02 1.65 4.19
N PHE A 155 9.81 1.07 4.22
CA PHE A 155 8.78 1.44 5.19
C PHE A 155 9.15 0.99 6.60
N TRP A 156 9.70 -0.21 6.78
CA TRP A 156 10.12 -0.69 8.10
C TRP A 156 11.20 0.18 8.74
N TRP A 157 12.10 0.74 7.91
CA TRP A 157 13.22 1.57 8.40
C TRP A 157 12.82 3.04 8.66
N ASN A 158 11.86 3.56 7.91
CA ASN A 158 11.43 4.95 8.01
C ASN A 158 9.90 5.08 7.93
N PRO A 159 9.16 4.43 8.84
CA PRO A 159 7.71 4.37 8.76
C PRO A 159 7.04 5.74 8.96
N ASP A 160 7.72 6.66 9.67
CA ASP A 160 7.29 8.02 9.97
C ASP A 160 7.45 9.03 8.80
N LYS A 161 8.29 8.68 7.80
CA LYS A 161 8.68 9.61 6.72
C LYS A 161 8.37 9.10 5.33
N PHE A 162 8.56 7.80 5.11
CA PHE A 162 8.32 7.20 3.80
C PHE A 162 6.83 7.06 3.52
N VAL A 163 6.37 7.67 2.44
CA VAL A 163 4.95 7.63 2.04
C VAL A 163 4.46 6.21 1.76
N GLY A 164 5.36 5.32 1.41
CA GLY A 164 5.04 3.93 1.07
C GLY A 164 4.50 3.75 -0.35
N PRO A 165 4.56 2.51 -0.87
CA PRO A 165 4.14 2.21 -2.24
C PRO A 165 2.67 2.56 -2.54
N ALA A 166 1.74 2.31 -1.60
CA ALA A 166 0.34 2.64 -1.80
C ALA A 166 0.11 4.15 -1.90
N GLY A 167 0.69 4.93 -0.99
CA GLY A 167 0.55 6.39 -1.02
C GLY A 167 1.18 7.01 -2.25
N LEU A 168 2.38 6.54 -2.67
CA LEU A 168 3.04 7.02 -3.89
C LEU A 168 2.25 6.65 -5.16
N MET A 169 1.63 5.47 -5.21
CA MET A 169 0.76 5.09 -6.32
C MET A 169 -0.48 5.99 -6.38
N GLN A 170 -1.06 6.34 -5.24
CA GLN A 170 -2.20 7.26 -5.19
C GLN A 170 -1.79 8.71 -5.53
N ALA A 171 -0.58 9.15 -5.17
CA ALA A 171 -0.04 10.43 -5.64
C ALA A 171 0.04 10.45 -7.17
N ASN A 172 0.61 9.39 -7.77
CA ASN A 172 0.74 9.28 -9.22
C ASN A 172 -0.61 9.26 -9.93
N ARG A 173 -1.63 8.61 -9.34
CA ARG A 173 -2.99 8.61 -9.86
C ARG A 173 -3.50 10.03 -10.14
N PHE A 174 -3.32 10.97 -9.21
CA PHE A 174 -3.77 12.36 -9.37
C PHE A 174 -2.79 13.21 -10.19
N ILE A 175 -1.49 12.92 -10.18
CA ILE A 175 -0.50 13.55 -11.08
C ILE A 175 -0.84 13.26 -12.54
N MET A 176 -1.33 12.04 -12.84
CA MET A 176 -1.69 11.61 -14.19
C MET A 176 -3.13 11.95 -14.59
N ASP A 177 -3.95 12.43 -13.67
CA ASP A 177 -5.34 12.78 -13.96
C ASP A 177 -5.39 14.14 -14.68
N SER A 178 -5.82 14.15 -15.94
CA SER A 178 -5.91 15.35 -16.77
C SER A 178 -6.86 16.43 -16.22
N ARG A 179 -7.67 16.09 -15.24
CA ARG A 179 -8.60 17.01 -14.57
C ARG A 179 -8.01 17.64 -13.31
N ASP A 180 -6.88 17.12 -12.81
CA ASP A 180 -6.20 17.64 -11.62
C ASP A 180 -5.27 18.81 -11.99
N GLN A 181 -5.28 19.87 -11.18
CA GLN A 181 -4.47 21.06 -11.39
C GLN A 181 -3.32 21.22 -10.39
N ALA A 182 -3.14 20.26 -9.47
CA ALA A 182 -2.16 20.35 -8.39
C ALA A 182 -0.87 19.53 -8.63
N THR A 183 -0.55 19.23 -9.88
CA THR A 183 0.63 18.40 -10.22
C THR A 183 1.92 18.93 -9.63
N GLU A 184 2.17 20.26 -9.72
CA GLU A 184 3.36 20.92 -9.16
C GLU A 184 3.43 20.73 -7.64
N GLU A 185 2.37 21.07 -6.94
CA GLU A 185 2.26 20.94 -5.49
C GLU A 185 2.49 19.49 -5.02
N ARG A 186 1.93 18.52 -5.77
CA ARG A 186 2.12 17.10 -5.48
C ARG A 186 3.57 16.65 -5.63
N LEU A 187 4.23 17.12 -6.68
CA LEU A 187 5.64 16.81 -6.93
C LEU A 187 6.57 17.48 -5.92
N GLU A 188 6.30 18.72 -5.54
CA GLU A 188 7.05 19.43 -4.48
C GLU A 188 6.90 18.72 -3.14
N ASN A 189 5.70 18.31 -2.77
CA ASN A 189 5.43 17.53 -1.55
C ASN A 189 6.29 16.25 -1.47
N LEU A 190 6.63 15.66 -2.61
CA LEU A 190 7.40 14.42 -2.70
C LEU A 190 8.92 14.62 -2.80
N GLU A 191 9.43 15.87 -2.80
CA GLU A 191 10.86 16.15 -2.97
C GLU A 191 11.74 15.75 -1.78
N ASP A 192 11.17 15.66 -0.59
CA ASP A 192 11.91 15.21 0.57
C ASP A 192 12.58 13.84 0.29
N PRO A 193 13.89 13.69 0.58
CA PRO A 193 14.65 12.45 0.34
C PRO A 193 14.04 11.21 0.97
N TYR A 194 13.29 11.38 2.06
CA TYR A 194 12.64 10.27 2.76
C TYR A 194 11.26 9.92 2.19
N ARG A 195 10.66 10.77 1.35
CA ARG A 195 9.32 10.52 0.81
C ARG A 195 9.32 9.66 -0.45
N LEU A 196 9.80 10.20 -1.58
CA LEU A 196 9.84 9.48 -2.87
C LEU A 196 11.08 8.59 -2.99
N TYR A 197 12.25 9.17 -2.65
CA TYR A 197 13.54 8.57 -2.99
C TYR A 197 13.97 7.42 -2.07
N ARG A 198 13.21 7.13 -1.02
CA ARG A 198 13.37 5.90 -0.24
C ARG A 198 12.90 4.64 -0.98
N CYS A 199 12.22 4.78 -2.11
CA CYS A 199 11.95 3.65 -2.97
C CYS A 199 13.23 3.22 -3.71
N HIS A 200 13.73 2.04 -3.36
CA HIS A 200 14.93 1.41 -3.94
C HIS A 200 14.60 0.31 -4.96
N ASN A 201 13.37 0.27 -5.48
CA ASN A 201 12.90 -0.69 -6.50
C ASN A 201 13.07 -2.17 -6.07
N ILE A 202 12.82 -2.48 -4.80
CA ILE A 202 12.93 -3.86 -4.25
C ILE A 202 11.85 -4.78 -4.81
N MET A 203 10.72 -4.24 -5.29
CA MET A 203 9.61 -4.92 -5.97
C MET A 203 8.67 -5.75 -5.09
N ASN A 204 8.91 -5.91 -3.78
CA ASN A 204 7.98 -6.61 -2.88
C ASN A 204 6.54 -6.11 -3.01
N CYS A 205 6.36 -4.78 -3.22
CA CYS A 205 5.05 -4.17 -3.36
C CYS A 205 4.24 -4.67 -4.58
N VAL A 206 4.92 -5.07 -5.64
CA VAL A 206 4.29 -5.64 -6.83
C VAL A 206 3.90 -7.09 -6.57
N GLU A 207 4.82 -7.84 -5.94
CA GLU A 207 4.66 -9.27 -5.70
C GLU A 207 3.51 -9.60 -4.75
N VAL A 208 3.30 -8.76 -3.71
CA VAL A 208 2.27 -9.01 -2.69
C VAL A 208 0.92 -8.37 -3.00
N CYS A 209 0.80 -7.61 -4.10
CA CYS A 209 -0.45 -6.91 -4.38
C CYS A 209 -1.58 -7.89 -4.73
N PRO A 210 -2.65 -7.99 -3.92
CA PRO A 210 -3.75 -8.92 -4.17
C PRO A 210 -4.57 -8.55 -5.41
N LYS A 211 -4.50 -7.29 -5.85
CA LYS A 211 -5.13 -6.79 -7.09
C LYS A 211 -4.19 -6.83 -8.30
N LYS A 212 -2.97 -7.38 -8.14
CA LYS A 212 -1.94 -7.48 -9.18
C LYS A 212 -1.56 -6.12 -9.81
N LEU A 213 -1.65 -5.05 -9.03
CA LEU A 213 -1.23 -3.71 -9.45
C LEU A 213 0.29 -3.58 -9.39
N ASN A 214 0.81 -2.55 -10.07
CA ASN A 214 2.25 -2.28 -10.09
C ASN A 214 2.57 -0.91 -9.44
N PRO A 215 2.66 -0.82 -8.09
CA PRO A 215 3.04 0.42 -7.43
C PRO A 215 4.42 0.93 -7.84
N ASN A 216 5.34 0.03 -8.19
CA ASN A 216 6.69 0.41 -8.59
C ASN A 216 6.71 1.18 -9.93
N ALA A 217 5.86 0.80 -10.89
CA ALA A 217 5.73 1.54 -12.15
C ALA A 217 5.19 2.96 -11.91
N ALA A 218 4.20 3.11 -11.03
CA ALA A 218 3.69 4.43 -10.64
C ALA A 218 4.78 5.30 -9.97
N ILE A 219 5.60 4.71 -9.11
CA ILE A 219 6.72 5.41 -8.48
C ILE A 219 7.80 5.80 -9.51
N ALA A 220 8.13 4.92 -10.45
CA ALA A 220 9.06 5.22 -11.54
C ALA A 220 8.58 6.42 -12.37
N ASN A 221 7.30 6.43 -12.74
CA ASN A 221 6.71 7.56 -13.48
C ASN A 221 6.87 8.91 -12.74
N ILE A 222 6.65 8.95 -11.42
CA ILE A 222 6.90 10.17 -10.64
C ILE A 222 8.38 10.59 -10.70
N LYS A 223 9.30 9.63 -10.59
CA LYS A 223 10.75 9.91 -10.68
C LYS A 223 11.15 10.46 -12.05
N ASP A 224 10.60 9.88 -13.12
CA ASP A 224 10.86 10.33 -14.49
C ASP A 224 10.36 11.75 -14.72
N LEU A 225 9.14 12.08 -14.27
CA LEU A 225 8.60 13.44 -14.32
C LEU A 225 9.48 14.46 -13.56
N LYS A 226 10.01 14.07 -12.40
CA LYS A 226 10.94 14.91 -11.64
C LYS A 226 12.26 15.15 -12.39
N ILE A 227 12.79 14.12 -13.05
CA ILE A 227 14.02 14.23 -13.86
C ILE A 227 13.80 15.14 -15.07
N GLU A 228 12.68 14.98 -15.78
CA GLU A 228 12.34 15.82 -16.93
C GLU A 228 12.25 17.31 -16.56
N ARG A 229 11.62 17.62 -15.42
CA ARG A 229 11.54 18.99 -14.89
C ARG A 229 12.90 19.56 -14.51
N ALA A 230 13.73 18.80 -13.81
CA ALA A 230 15.07 19.22 -13.44
C ALA A 230 15.92 19.54 -14.70
N LYS A 231 15.75 18.78 -15.78
CA LYS A 231 16.39 19.06 -17.07
C LYS A 231 15.87 20.37 -17.69
N ALA A 232 14.55 20.57 -17.72
CA ALA A 232 13.96 21.80 -18.25
C ALA A 232 14.41 23.04 -17.49
N ASP A 233 14.45 22.96 -16.16
CA ASP A 233 14.95 24.05 -15.30
C ASP A 233 16.44 24.35 -15.53
N THR A 234 17.23 23.33 -15.83
CA THR A 234 18.67 23.51 -16.10
C THR A 234 18.88 24.20 -17.44
N VAL A 235 18.11 23.86 -18.47
CA VAL A 235 18.18 24.47 -19.80
C VAL A 235 17.72 25.94 -19.75
N ASN A 236 16.71 26.26 -18.92
CA ASN A 236 16.15 27.61 -18.82
C ASN A 236 16.89 28.52 -17.83
N LYS A 237 17.86 28.03 -17.05
CA LYS A 237 18.69 28.87 -16.19
C LYS A 237 19.69 29.67 -17.01
N PRO A 238 19.74 31.03 -16.85
CA PRO A 238 20.80 31.83 -17.48
C PRO A 238 22.17 31.33 -16.98
N ALA A 239 23.12 31.23 -17.91
CA ALA A 239 24.50 30.82 -17.61
C ALA A 239 25.06 31.62 -16.44
N LYS A 240 25.46 30.93 -15.35
CA LYS A 240 26.08 31.61 -14.18
C LYS A 240 27.47 32.06 -14.55
N LYS A 241 27.76 33.38 -14.38
CA LYS A 241 29.12 33.87 -14.42
C LYS A 241 29.84 33.50 -13.14
N ILE A 242 30.84 32.66 -13.22
CA ILE A 242 31.75 32.32 -12.13
C ILE A 242 33.11 32.92 -12.52
N PHE A 243 33.64 33.83 -11.70
CA PHE A 243 34.89 34.52 -11.95
C PHE A 243 34.99 35.26 -13.31
N GLY A 244 33.89 35.82 -13.82
CA GLY A 244 33.85 36.53 -15.09
C GLY A 244 33.78 35.62 -16.35
N ILE A 245 33.79 34.32 -16.19
CA ILE A 245 33.68 33.33 -17.27
C ILE A 245 32.24 32.83 -17.32
N THR A 246 31.61 32.82 -18.49
CA THR A 246 30.30 32.23 -18.71
C THR A 246 30.48 30.70 -18.81
N VAL A 247 29.91 29.94 -17.86
CA VAL A 247 29.91 28.49 -17.88
C VAL A 247 28.51 28.07 -18.32
N GLY A 248 28.43 27.43 -19.49
CA GLY A 248 27.20 26.88 -20.09
C GLY A 248 26.88 25.48 -19.60
#